data_9b376451a3b961a5b2ba5a84d937180b
#
_entry.id   9b376451a3b961a5b2ba5a84d937180b
#
_cell.length_a   1.000
_cell.length_b   1.000
_cell.length_c   1.000
_cell.angle_alpha   90.00
_cell.angle_beta   90.00
_cell.angle_gamma   90.00
#
_symmetry.space_group_name_H-M   'P 1'
#
loop_
_entity.id
_entity.type
_entity.pdbx_description
1 polymer ?
#
loop_
_entity_poly.entity_id
_entity_poly.type
_entity_poly.pdbx_seq_one_letter_code
_entity_poly.pdbx_strand_id
1 'polypeptide(L)'
;MKQQPNEAPEQRRLELEQSLAQIISYQRSYAIQRSQYGRTEARHQKGQQLGLKYTDQTTIMRVMIGMQGIRQKLAADISQVGSAATWTLRFADGSGHAIAGFCGIAGQEPIIKLKLHVFDPNIGEYIGELTELNAILNDLLTKFPNYQTVTEVCRTTEG
;
A
#
# COMPACT_ATOMS: atom_id res chain seq x y z
N MET A 1 -9.70 -5.78 9.24
CA MET A 1 -10.22 -6.05 10.60
C MET A 1 -11.66 -6.51 10.53
N LYS A 2 -12.00 -7.66 11.11
CA LYS A 2 -13.41 -8.05 11.21
C LYS A 2 -14.08 -7.12 12.21
N GLN A 3 -15.11 -6.41 11.80
CA GLN A 3 -15.98 -5.72 12.75
C GLN A 3 -16.67 -6.79 13.62
N GLN A 4 -16.46 -6.71 14.91
CA GLN A 4 -17.23 -7.51 15.84
C GLN A 4 -18.63 -6.88 15.99
N PRO A 5 -19.72 -7.64 15.80
CA PRO A 5 -21.07 -7.08 15.77
C PRO A 5 -21.51 -6.35 17.05
N ASN A 6 -20.83 -6.60 18.18
CA ASN A 6 -21.21 -6.08 19.51
C ASN A 6 -20.20 -5.07 20.09
N GLU A 7 -19.29 -4.57 19.26
CA GLU A 7 -18.28 -3.62 19.73
C GLU A 7 -18.87 -2.21 19.88
N ALA A 8 -18.65 -1.58 21.06
CA ALA A 8 -19.12 -0.22 21.30
C ALA A 8 -18.42 0.78 20.37
N PRO A 9 -19.13 1.82 19.83
CA PRO A 9 -18.53 2.80 18.94
C PRO A 9 -17.29 3.50 19.51
N GLU A 10 -17.24 3.74 20.81
CA GLU A 10 -16.06 4.32 21.48
C GLU A 10 -14.85 3.40 21.44
N GLN A 11 -15.04 2.10 21.65
CA GLN A 11 -13.97 1.13 21.61
C GLN A 11 -13.38 1.01 20.23
N ARG A 12 -14.20 1.02 19.18
CA ARG A 12 -13.74 1.06 17.78
C ARG A 12 -12.91 2.31 17.48
N ARG A 13 -13.34 3.46 17.98
CA ARG A 13 -12.59 4.70 17.83
C ARG A 13 -11.22 4.63 18.49
N LEU A 14 -11.14 4.11 19.72
CA LEU A 14 -9.87 3.93 20.43
C LEU A 14 -8.93 2.97 19.70
N GLU A 15 -9.43 1.87 19.17
CA GLU A 15 -8.66 0.91 18.38
C GLU A 15 -8.11 1.53 17.10
N LEU A 16 -8.92 2.32 16.40
CA LEU A 16 -8.50 3.06 15.21
C LEU A 16 -7.43 4.10 15.54
N GLU A 17 -7.58 4.83 16.63
CA GLU A 17 -6.58 5.81 17.09
C GLU A 17 -5.26 5.12 17.44
N GLN A 18 -5.29 3.97 18.11
CA GLN A 18 -4.10 3.18 18.45
C GLN A 18 -3.43 2.64 17.20
N SER A 19 -4.19 2.13 16.22
CA SER A 19 -3.66 1.65 14.96
C SER A 19 -3.01 2.77 14.15
N LEU A 20 -3.61 3.95 14.13
CA LEU A 20 -3.05 5.13 13.47
C LEU A 20 -1.74 5.58 14.13
N ALA A 21 -1.69 5.58 15.47
CA ALA A 21 -0.48 5.92 16.22
C ALA A 21 0.66 4.95 15.92
N GLN A 22 0.37 3.64 15.79
CA GLN A 22 1.34 2.64 15.36
C GLN A 22 1.88 2.91 13.96
N ILE A 23 1.02 3.18 13.00
CA ILE A 23 1.41 3.49 11.61
C ILE A 23 2.34 4.71 11.58
N ILE A 24 1.99 5.78 12.29
CA ILE A 24 2.82 6.99 12.38
C ILE A 24 4.19 6.66 13.00
N SER A 25 4.22 5.86 14.07
CA SER A 25 5.46 5.41 14.72
C SER A 25 6.34 4.62 13.75
N TYR A 26 5.76 3.71 12.96
CA TYR A 26 6.47 2.96 11.93
C TYR A 26 7.07 3.86 10.85
N GLN A 27 6.31 4.82 10.37
CA GLN A 27 6.79 5.76 9.34
C GLN A 27 7.96 6.60 9.84
N ARG A 28 7.89 7.11 11.07
CA ARG A 28 8.98 7.88 11.70
C ARG A 28 10.24 7.03 11.88
N SER A 29 10.09 5.84 12.39
CA SER A 29 11.18 4.89 12.59
C SER A 29 11.83 4.48 11.26
N TYR A 30 11.02 4.28 10.21
CA TYR A 30 11.52 4.01 8.86
C TYR A 30 12.34 5.19 8.30
N ALA A 31 11.87 6.42 8.49
CA ALA A 31 12.58 7.61 8.03
C ALA A 31 13.96 7.74 8.71
N ILE A 32 14.05 7.45 10.00
CA ILE A 32 15.31 7.43 10.73
C ILE A 32 16.24 6.34 10.19
N GLN A 33 15.75 5.12 10.04
CA GLN A 33 16.54 4.01 9.50
C GLN A 33 17.03 4.29 8.08
N ARG A 34 16.19 4.91 7.25
CA ARG A 34 16.55 5.28 5.89
C ARG A 34 17.70 6.29 5.85
N SER A 35 17.73 7.27 6.75
CA SER A 35 18.82 8.23 6.83
C SER A 35 20.12 7.62 7.33
N GLN A 36 20.06 6.59 8.19
CA GLN A 36 21.23 5.93 8.77
C GLN A 36 21.83 4.84 7.87
N TYR A 37 20.97 4.01 7.27
CA TYR A 37 21.39 2.76 6.61
C TYR A 37 21.09 2.70 5.11
N GLY A 38 20.42 3.72 4.58
CA GLY A 38 19.95 3.70 3.21
C GLY A 38 18.60 3.00 3.04
N ARG A 39 18.03 3.15 1.85
CA ARG A 39 16.65 2.76 1.56
C ARG A 39 16.42 1.26 1.59
N THR A 40 17.30 0.50 0.99
CA THR A 40 17.13 -0.97 0.87
C THR A 40 17.22 -1.64 2.23
N GLU A 41 18.21 -1.27 3.02
CA GLU A 41 18.39 -1.83 4.36
C GLU A 41 17.25 -1.44 5.30
N ALA A 42 16.78 -0.20 5.26
CA ALA A 42 15.65 0.25 6.06
C ALA A 42 14.38 -0.55 5.77
N ARG A 43 14.11 -0.86 4.51
CA ARG A 43 12.98 -1.71 4.12
C ARG A 43 13.11 -3.14 4.64
N HIS A 44 14.31 -3.70 4.50
CA HIS A 44 14.59 -5.05 4.99
C HIS A 44 14.36 -5.16 6.49
N GLN A 45 14.89 -4.22 7.26
CA GLN A 45 14.71 -4.17 8.71
C GLN A 45 13.23 -4.00 9.10
N LYS A 46 12.50 -3.13 8.41
CA LYS A 46 11.06 -2.95 8.65
C LYS A 46 10.26 -4.20 8.31
N GLY A 47 10.57 -4.83 7.20
CA GLY A 47 9.95 -6.10 6.83
C GLY A 47 10.14 -7.16 7.90
N GLN A 48 11.35 -7.32 8.42
CA GLN A 48 11.64 -8.26 9.50
C GLN A 48 10.85 -7.94 10.77
N GLN A 49 10.75 -6.68 11.17
CA GLN A 49 9.98 -6.27 12.35
C GLN A 49 8.48 -6.60 12.22
N LEU A 50 7.94 -6.56 11.01
CA LEU A 50 6.55 -6.88 10.71
C LEU A 50 6.32 -8.37 10.43
N GLY A 51 7.36 -9.19 10.43
CA GLY A 51 7.28 -10.60 10.05
C GLY A 51 7.06 -10.82 8.56
N LEU A 52 7.32 -9.79 7.75
CA LEU A 52 7.18 -9.86 6.29
C LEU A 52 8.47 -10.33 5.65
N LYS A 53 8.36 -11.22 4.69
CA LYS A 53 9.46 -11.61 3.81
C LYS A 53 9.25 -10.92 2.47
N TYR A 54 10.12 -9.97 2.17
CA TYR A 54 10.13 -9.36 0.86
C TYR A 54 10.96 -10.22 -0.08
N THR A 55 10.30 -10.83 -1.04
CA THR A 55 10.93 -11.76 -1.97
C THR A 55 11.29 -11.13 -3.30
N ASP A 56 10.64 -10.04 -3.66
CA ASP A 56 10.88 -9.37 -4.93
C ASP A 56 10.85 -7.85 -4.74
N GLN A 57 11.91 -7.20 -5.22
CA GLN A 57 12.02 -5.75 -5.25
C GLN A 57 12.27 -5.30 -6.67
N THR A 58 11.40 -4.49 -7.18
CA THR A 58 11.49 -3.98 -8.55
C THR A 58 11.29 -2.47 -8.57
N THR A 59 12.13 -1.78 -9.31
CA THR A 59 11.98 -0.35 -9.57
C THR A 59 11.35 -0.13 -10.93
N ILE A 60 10.28 0.64 -10.95
CA ILE A 60 9.52 0.99 -12.15
C ILE A 60 9.73 2.48 -12.41
N MET A 61 10.28 2.81 -13.58
CA MET A 61 10.57 4.18 -13.97
C MET A 61 9.45 4.75 -14.83
N ARG A 62 8.90 5.89 -14.43
CA ARG A 62 7.85 6.57 -15.21
C ARG A 62 8.30 6.94 -16.61
N VAL A 63 9.55 7.36 -16.78
CA VAL A 63 10.10 7.73 -18.08
C VAL A 63 10.04 6.59 -19.09
N MET A 64 10.06 5.33 -18.63
CA MET A 64 10.04 4.15 -19.48
C MET A 64 8.63 3.74 -19.93
N ILE A 65 7.63 3.86 -19.06
CA ILE A 65 6.31 3.28 -19.30
C ILE A 65 5.14 4.27 -19.15
N GLY A 66 5.41 5.50 -18.73
CA GLY A 66 4.39 6.51 -18.48
C GLY A 66 3.53 6.23 -17.24
N MET A 67 2.66 7.17 -16.91
CA MET A 67 1.79 7.07 -15.74
C MET A 67 0.75 5.95 -15.88
N GLN A 68 0.22 5.74 -17.06
CA GLN A 68 -0.70 4.63 -17.34
C GLN A 68 -0.01 3.29 -17.16
N GLY A 69 1.23 3.15 -17.64
CA GLY A 69 2.03 1.94 -17.44
C GLY A 69 2.31 1.67 -15.96
N ILE A 70 2.57 2.69 -15.16
CA ILE A 70 2.70 2.57 -13.71
C ILE A 70 1.41 2.01 -13.11
N ARG A 71 0.24 2.58 -13.41
CA ARG A 71 -1.05 2.08 -12.91
C ARG A 71 -1.30 0.62 -13.28
N GLN A 72 -0.98 0.24 -14.52
CA GLN A 72 -1.12 -1.14 -14.97
C GLN A 72 -0.22 -2.10 -14.20
N LYS A 73 1.03 -1.69 -13.90
CA LYS A 73 1.95 -2.50 -13.11
C LYS A 73 1.50 -2.65 -11.65
N LEU A 74 1.02 -1.58 -11.03
CA LEU A 74 0.44 -1.64 -9.68
C LEU A 74 -0.78 -2.57 -9.64
N ALA A 75 -1.66 -2.46 -10.63
CA ALA A 75 -2.83 -3.32 -10.73
C ALA A 75 -2.45 -4.80 -10.88
N ALA A 76 -1.45 -5.10 -11.69
CA ALA A 76 -0.98 -6.47 -11.88
C ALA A 76 -0.45 -7.09 -10.58
N ASP A 77 0.15 -6.30 -9.70
CA ASP A 77 0.75 -6.78 -8.45
C ASP A 77 -0.28 -7.33 -7.45
N ILE A 78 -1.52 -6.87 -7.51
CA ILE A 78 -2.60 -7.27 -6.59
C ILE A 78 -3.83 -7.81 -7.33
N SER A 79 -3.66 -8.37 -8.51
CA SER A 79 -4.77 -8.91 -9.31
C SER A 79 -5.15 -10.35 -8.98
N GLN A 80 -4.36 -11.04 -8.17
CA GLN A 80 -4.60 -12.43 -7.79
C GLN A 80 -4.88 -12.56 -6.30
N VAL A 81 -5.73 -13.52 -5.96
CA VAL A 81 -6.04 -13.84 -4.55
C VAL A 81 -4.77 -14.12 -3.76
N GLY A 82 -4.68 -13.48 -2.59
CA GLY A 82 -3.56 -13.61 -1.68
C GLY A 82 -2.35 -12.77 -2.06
N SER A 83 -2.39 -12.05 -3.18
CA SER A 83 -1.30 -11.15 -3.55
C SER A 83 -1.29 -9.91 -2.66
N ALA A 84 -0.09 -9.50 -2.25
CA ALA A 84 0.15 -8.30 -1.47
C ALA A 84 1.37 -7.57 -2.02
N ALA A 85 1.31 -6.26 -2.04
CA ALA A 85 2.42 -5.44 -2.49
C ALA A 85 2.52 -4.16 -1.65
N THR A 86 3.74 -3.71 -1.46
CA THR A 86 4.03 -2.37 -0.94
C THR A 86 4.74 -1.59 -2.04
N TRP A 87 4.23 -0.40 -2.31
CA TRP A 87 4.82 0.49 -3.31
C TRP A 87 5.36 1.75 -2.63
N THR A 88 6.60 2.07 -2.90
CA THR A 88 7.16 3.36 -2.51
C THR A 88 7.20 4.26 -3.74
N LEU A 89 6.42 5.32 -3.69
CA LEU A 89 6.38 6.35 -4.71
C LEU A 89 7.52 7.32 -4.46
N ARG A 90 8.28 7.67 -5.48
CA ARG A 90 9.25 8.77 -5.43
C ARG A 90 8.76 9.90 -6.30
N PHE A 91 8.76 11.11 -5.74
CA PHE A 91 8.31 12.30 -6.44
C PHE A 91 9.48 13.10 -7.04
N ALA A 92 9.14 14.03 -7.92
CA ALA A 92 10.15 14.84 -8.63
C ALA A 92 11.04 15.67 -7.69
N ASP A 93 10.54 16.08 -6.52
CA ASP A 93 11.30 16.82 -5.51
C ASP A 93 12.23 15.92 -4.65
N GLY A 94 12.28 14.63 -4.92
CA GLY A 94 13.07 13.66 -4.16
C GLY A 94 12.38 13.10 -2.92
N SER A 95 11.23 13.62 -2.52
CA SER A 95 10.43 13.04 -1.44
C SER A 95 9.80 11.72 -1.86
N GLY A 96 9.33 10.96 -0.91
CA GLY A 96 8.70 9.66 -1.15
C GLY A 96 7.51 9.39 -0.25
N HIS A 97 6.68 8.44 -0.66
CA HIS A 97 5.51 8.02 0.07
C HIS A 97 5.25 6.53 -0.14
N ALA A 98 4.82 5.84 0.90
CA ALA A 98 4.54 4.41 0.83
C ALA A 98 3.02 4.15 0.85
N ILE A 99 2.57 3.30 -0.05
CA ILE A 99 1.20 2.78 -0.11
C ILE A 99 1.25 1.25 -0.18
N ALA A 100 0.15 0.61 0.13
CA ALA A 100 0.07 -0.85 0.13
C ALA A 100 -1.21 -1.34 -0.53
N GLY A 101 -1.16 -2.55 -1.07
CA GLY A 101 -2.30 -3.20 -1.68
C GLY A 101 -2.38 -4.68 -1.34
N PHE A 102 -3.59 -5.19 -1.33
CA PHE A 102 -3.87 -6.59 -1.04
C PHE A 102 -5.12 -7.05 -1.79
N CYS A 103 -5.09 -8.28 -2.29
CA CYS A 103 -6.25 -8.93 -2.90
C CYS A 103 -6.69 -10.11 -2.03
N GLY A 104 -7.86 -10.01 -1.45
CA GLY A 104 -8.44 -11.04 -0.60
C GLY A 104 -9.72 -11.65 -1.17
N ILE A 105 -10.33 -12.52 -0.41
CA ILE A 105 -11.62 -13.15 -0.72
C ILE A 105 -12.68 -12.56 0.18
N ALA A 106 -13.83 -12.23 -0.38
CA ALA A 106 -15.03 -11.87 0.36
C ALA A 106 -16.22 -12.72 -0.08
N GLY A 107 -17.15 -12.97 0.85
CA GLY A 107 -18.33 -13.75 0.59
C GLY A 107 -18.22 -15.20 1.07
N GLN A 108 -19.34 -15.93 0.94
CA GLN A 108 -19.45 -17.35 1.29
C GLN A 108 -19.78 -18.15 0.03
N GLU A 109 -19.31 -19.40 -0.01
CA GLU A 109 -19.70 -20.30 -1.11
C GLU A 109 -21.23 -20.36 -1.25
N PRO A 110 -21.75 -20.43 -2.49
CA PRO A 110 -21.04 -20.56 -3.78
C PRO A 110 -20.58 -19.24 -4.40
N ILE A 111 -20.83 -18.09 -3.76
CA ILE A 111 -20.49 -16.77 -4.30
C ILE A 111 -19.22 -16.26 -3.63
N ILE A 112 -18.09 -16.52 -4.27
CA ILE A 112 -16.79 -15.98 -3.85
C ILE A 112 -16.45 -14.79 -4.76
N LYS A 113 -16.18 -13.63 -4.14
CA LYS A 113 -15.75 -12.42 -4.84
C LYS A 113 -14.34 -12.03 -4.41
N LEU A 114 -13.55 -11.54 -5.36
CA LEU A 114 -12.27 -10.93 -5.05
C LEU A 114 -12.47 -9.54 -4.49
N LYS A 115 -11.84 -9.27 -3.38
CA LYS A 115 -11.91 -7.97 -2.71
C LYS A 115 -10.54 -7.34 -2.62
N LEU A 116 -10.45 -6.12 -3.12
CA LEU A 116 -9.22 -5.35 -3.13
C LEU A 116 -9.18 -4.38 -1.98
N HIS A 117 -8.01 -4.27 -1.37
CA HIS A 117 -7.69 -3.28 -0.36
C HIS A 117 -6.48 -2.49 -0.85
N VAL A 118 -6.62 -1.19 -0.98
CA VAL A 118 -5.50 -0.28 -1.28
C VAL A 118 -5.45 0.76 -0.17
N PHE A 119 -4.32 0.84 0.50
CA PHE A 119 -4.14 1.69 1.66
C PHE A 119 -3.09 2.77 1.39
N ASP A 120 -3.47 4.01 1.66
CA ASP A 120 -2.61 5.18 1.66
C ASP A 120 -2.75 5.90 3.01
N PRO A 121 -1.67 6.07 3.80
CA PRO A 121 -1.76 6.74 5.09
C PRO A 121 -2.31 8.17 5.06
N ASN A 122 -2.19 8.87 3.92
CA ASN A 122 -2.69 10.23 3.74
C ASN A 122 -4.17 10.28 3.34
N ILE A 123 -4.73 9.18 2.85
CA ILE A 123 -6.10 9.14 2.31
C ILE A 123 -6.97 8.20 3.17
N GLY A 124 -6.48 7.01 3.48
CA GLY A 124 -7.21 5.94 4.11
C GLY A 124 -7.22 4.68 3.26
N GLU A 125 -8.21 3.84 3.44
CA GLU A 125 -8.33 2.57 2.75
C GLU A 125 -9.41 2.63 1.67
N TYR A 126 -9.04 2.21 0.47
CA TYR A 126 -9.99 1.89 -0.59
C TYR A 126 -10.32 0.41 -0.52
N ILE A 127 -11.61 0.08 -0.54
CA ILE A 127 -12.10 -1.29 -0.59
C ILE A 127 -13.02 -1.41 -1.80
N GLY A 128 -12.75 -2.37 -2.66
CA GLY A 128 -13.55 -2.53 -3.87
C GLY A 128 -13.42 -3.92 -4.50
N GLU A 129 -14.07 -4.10 -5.63
CA GLU A 129 -13.97 -5.31 -6.43
C GLU A 129 -12.82 -5.18 -7.44
N LEU A 130 -12.36 -6.33 -7.98
CA LEU A 130 -11.26 -6.35 -8.96
C LEU A 130 -11.54 -5.45 -10.18
N THR A 131 -12.79 -5.38 -10.61
CA THR A 131 -13.21 -4.52 -11.71
C THR A 131 -13.03 -3.02 -11.44
N GLU A 132 -12.96 -2.63 -10.16
CA GLU A 132 -12.81 -1.24 -9.73
C GLU A 132 -11.34 -0.82 -9.55
N LEU A 133 -10.40 -1.75 -9.68
CA LEU A 133 -8.98 -1.53 -9.35
C LEU A 133 -8.37 -0.37 -10.11
N ASN A 134 -8.60 -0.28 -11.42
CA ASN A 134 -8.07 0.82 -12.23
C ASN A 134 -8.64 2.18 -11.79
N ALA A 135 -9.92 2.22 -11.46
CA ALA A 135 -10.57 3.44 -10.97
C ALA A 135 -10.03 3.85 -9.60
N ILE A 136 -9.81 2.90 -8.70
CA ILE A 136 -9.22 3.12 -7.37
C ILE A 136 -7.81 3.70 -7.51
N LEU A 137 -6.95 3.09 -8.31
CA LEU A 137 -5.58 3.55 -8.52
C LEU A 137 -5.53 4.92 -9.19
N ASN A 138 -6.42 5.18 -10.13
CA ASN A 138 -6.52 6.48 -10.77
C ASN A 138 -6.95 7.56 -9.77
N ASP A 139 -7.94 7.30 -8.94
CA ASP A 139 -8.38 8.23 -7.91
C ASP A 139 -7.26 8.52 -6.90
N LEU A 140 -6.59 7.48 -6.42
CA LEU A 140 -5.49 7.61 -5.47
C LEU A 140 -4.34 8.46 -6.06
N LEU A 141 -3.88 8.14 -7.26
CA LEU A 141 -2.73 8.80 -7.88
C LEU A 141 -3.02 10.22 -8.37
N THR A 142 -4.27 10.63 -8.41
CA THR A 142 -4.69 12.00 -8.75
C THR A 142 -5.15 12.80 -7.55
N LYS A 143 -5.15 12.23 -6.35
CA LYS A 143 -5.69 12.86 -5.14
C LYS A 143 -4.91 14.09 -4.71
N PHE A 144 -3.59 14.04 -4.82
CA PHE A 144 -2.69 15.15 -4.47
C PHE A 144 -1.84 15.54 -5.68
N PRO A 145 -1.53 16.86 -5.84
CA PRO A 145 -0.71 17.31 -6.97
C PRO A 145 0.67 16.64 -7.04
N ASN A 146 1.31 16.38 -5.91
CA ASN A 146 2.63 15.74 -5.87
C ASN A 146 2.60 14.28 -6.33
N TYR A 147 1.47 13.56 -6.20
CA TYR A 147 1.34 12.20 -6.71
C TYR A 147 1.45 12.13 -8.23
N GLN A 148 1.09 13.20 -8.92
CA GLN A 148 1.23 13.30 -10.36
C GLN A 148 2.69 13.52 -10.80
N THR A 149 3.58 13.86 -9.86
CA THR A 149 5.01 14.05 -10.11
C THR A 149 5.84 12.80 -9.83
N VAL A 150 5.22 11.64 -9.66
CA VAL A 150 5.91 10.36 -9.46
C VAL A 150 6.89 10.12 -10.60
N THR A 151 8.16 9.90 -10.25
CA THR A 151 9.22 9.57 -11.20
C THR A 151 9.57 8.10 -11.21
N GLU A 152 9.46 7.45 -10.07
CA GLU A 152 9.67 6.01 -9.94
C GLU A 152 8.80 5.41 -8.85
N VAL A 153 8.50 4.13 -9.01
CA VAL A 153 7.84 3.31 -8.00
C VAL A 153 8.75 2.14 -7.66
N CYS A 154 9.09 1.98 -6.41
CA CYS A 154 9.76 0.79 -5.93
C CYS A 154 8.71 -0.16 -5.35
N ARG A 155 8.54 -1.28 -6.01
CA ARG A 155 7.62 -2.33 -5.63
C ARG A 155 8.32 -3.36 -4.78
N THR A 156 7.65 -3.80 -3.72
CA THR A 156 8.03 -4.96 -2.93
C THR A 156 6.82 -5.87 -2.83
N THR A 157 6.94 -7.10 -3.26
CA THR A 157 5.89 -8.10 -3.17
C THR A 157 6.22 -9.10 -2.09
N GLU A 158 5.18 -9.59 -1.40
CA GLU A 158 5.29 -10.66 -0.44
C GLU A 158 5.21 -11.99 -1.18
N GLY A 159 6.17 -12.83 -0.91
CA GLY A 159 6.20 -14.18 -1.46
C GLY A 159 5.58 -15.21 -0.53
#